data_27d9976aa3b5e98608f9953beedd3cbc
#
_entry.id   27d9976aa3b5e98608f9953beedd3cbc
#
_cell.length_a   1.000
_cell.length_b   1.000
_cell.length_c   1.000
_cell.angle_alpha   90.00
_cell.angle_beta   90.00
_cell.angle_gamma   90.00
#
_symmetry.space_group_name_H-M   'P 1'
#
loop_
_entity.id
_entity.type
_entity.pdbx_description
1 polymer ?
#
loop_
_entity_poly.entity_id
_entity_poly.type
_entity_poly.pdbx_seq_one_letter_code
_entity_poly.pdbx_strand_id
1 'polypeptide(L)'
;FTEPGRIKVAGEQVLYFAELLKPDSAQVMEQYEHKYWGKYAAVTKNSFGQGYGYYIGCYVTKDKLKEILKDAIACAHIDNYFKDNIMWPVIVRSGINDKHEKIHYILHYSEDEKEIPCPFEMVEDILTGQCYKKEQSLPLKDWGVMILREKEGGKE
;
A
#
# COMPACT_ATOMS: atom_id res chain seq x y z
N PHE A 1 -17.12 -5.70 32.75
CA PHE A 1 -16.53 -5.80 31.40
C PHE A 1 -17.65 -5.57 30.41
N THR A 2 -17.60 -4.46 29.66
CA THR A 2 -18.49 -4.24 28.53
C THR A 2 -17.98 -5.14 27.40
N GLU A 3 -18.90 -5.87 26.78
CA GLU A 3 -18.56 -6.70 25.64
C GLU A 3 -17.88 -5.83 24.55
N PRO A 4 -16.76 -6.26 23.96
CA PRO A 4 -16.06 -5.51 22.92
C PRO A 4 -16.99 -5.07 21.77
N GLY A 5 -18.02 -5.84 21.49
CA GLY A 5 -19.00 -5.54 20.48
C GLY A 5 -19.87 -4.30 20.70
N ARG A 6 -19.77 -3.63 21.85
CA ARG A 6 -20.44 -2.33 22.12
C ARG A 6 -19.53 -1.13 21.94
N ILE A 7 -18.23 -1.36 21.71
CA ILE A 7 -17.26 -0.32 21.49
C ILE A 7 -17.10 -0.14 19.97
N LYS A 8 -17.05 1.11 19.52
CA LYS A 8 -16.79 1.44 18.13
C LYS A 8 -15.51 2.23 17.98
N VAL A 9 -14.92 2.16 16.79
CA VAL A 9 -13.81 2.99 16.33
C VAL A 9 -14.13 3.40 14.90
N ALA A 10 -14.15 4.71 14.63
CA ALA A 10 -14.51 5.26 13.32
C ALA A 10 -15.83 4.70 12.74
N GLY A 11 -16.87 4.62 13.61
CA GLY A 11 -18.19 4.12 13.25
C GLY A 11 -18.32 2.59 13.21
N GLU A 12 -17.22 1.85 13.25
CA GLU A 12 -17.17 0.40 13.11
C GLU A 12 -17.04 -0.30 14.48
N GLN A 13 -17.65 -1.46 14.60
CA GLN A 13 -17.64 -2.24 15.82
C GLN A 13 -16.27 -2.89 16.07
N VAL A 14 -15.70 -2.70 17.27
CA VAL A 14 -14.52 -3.41 17.72
C VAL A 14 -14.87 -4.86 18.05
N LEU A 15 -14.08 -5.79 17.51
CA LEU A 15 -14.24 -7.23 17.72
C LEU A 15 -13.15 -7.76 18.67
N TYR A 16 -13.44 -8.85 19.37
CA TYR A 16 -12.53 -9.68 20.16
C TYR A 16 -11.83 -8.99 21.33
N PHE A 17 -11.10 -7.89 21.15
CA PHE A 17 -10.39 -7.21 22.23
C PHE A 17 -10.30 -5.70 22.02
N ALA A 18 -10.11 -4.96 23.12
CA ALA A 18 -9.83 -3.53 23.14
C ALA A 18 -8.93 -3.20 24.34
N GLU A 19 -7.83 -2.52 24.07
CA GLU A 19 -6.91 -1.95 25.07
C GLU A 19 -7.17 -0.45 25.20
N LEU A 20 -7.19 0.05 26.44
CA LEU A 20 -7.45 1.46 26.72
C LEU A 20 -6.13 2.23 26.78
N LEU A 21 -5.71 2.80 25.66
CA LEU A 21 -4.42 3.47 25.53
C LEU A 21 -4.49 4.89 26.09
N LYS A 22 -3.42 5.27 26.82
CA LYS A 22 -3.16 6.64 27.29
C LYS A 22 -1.78 7.07 26.76
N PRO A 23 -1.72 7.62 25.56
CA PRO A 23 -0.45 8.09 25.03
C PRO A 23 0.03 9.34 25.75
N ASP A 24 1.34 9.43 26.00
CA ASP A 24 1.98 10.66 26.54
C ASP A 24 2.34 11.62 25.40
N SER A 25 3.05 11.12 24.38
CA SER A 25 3.58 11.91 23.26
C SER A 25 3.10 11.43 21.88
N ALA A 26 2.54 10.22 21.79
CA ALA A 26 2.07 9.69 20.52
C ALA A 26 0.82 10.43 20.05
N GLN A 27 0.75 10.66 18.74
CA GLN A 27 -0.44 11.18 18.08
C GLN A 27 -1.57 10.15 18.17
N VAL A 28 -2.74 10.57 18.60
CA VAL A 28 -3.96 9.73 18.54
C VAL A 28 -4.51 9.79 17.12
N MET A 29 -4.57 8.64 16.47
CA MET A 29 -5.20 8.50 15.16
C MET A 29 -6.68 8.21 15.28
N GLU A 30 -7.05 7.30 16.21
CA GLU A 30 -8.42 6.92 16.47
C GLU A 30 -8.68 6.82 17.98
N GLN A 31 -9.89 7.22 18.37
CA GLN A 31 -10.39 7.07 19.73
C GLN A 31 -11.60 6.12 19.75
N TYR A 32 -11.90 5.58 20.94
CA TYR A 32 -13.10 4.78 21.09
C TYR A 32 -14.36 5.65 21.11
N GLU A 33 -15.38 5.25 20.40
CA GLU A 33 -16.72 5.82 20.46
C GLU A 33 -17.50 5.12 21.57
N HIS A 34 -17.30 5.59 22.80
CA HIS A 34 -17.97 5.03 23.96
C HIS A 34 -18.16 6.09 25.06
N LYS A 35 -19.30 6.07 25.74
CA LYS A 35 -19.66 7.05 26.78
C LYS A 35 -18.61 7.21 27.87
N TYR A 36 -17.98 6.12 28.32
CA TYR A 36 -16.99 6.11 29.40
C TYR A 36 -15.55 5.97 28.91
N TRP A 37 -15.34 5.34 27.78
CA TRP A 37 -14.00 5.01 27.26
C TRP A 37 -13.56 5.84 26.06
N GLY A 38 -14.41 6.76 25.59
CA GLY A 38 -14.09 7.67 24.49
C GLY A 38 -12.88 8.56 24.74
N LYS A 39 -12.43 8.69 25.99
CA LYS A 39 -11.20 9.41 26.34
C LYS A 39 -9.90 8.63 26.05
N TYR A 40 -10.00 7.35 25.76
CA TYR A 40 -8.84 6.50 25.48
C TYR A 40 -8.62 6.36 23.99
N ALA A 41 -7.35 6.33 23.60
CA ALA A 41 -6.97 6.06 22.22
C ALA A 41 -7.13 4.57 21.89
N ALA A 42 -7.53 4.31 20.66
CA ALA A 42 -7.63 2.98 20.07
C ALA A 42 -6.45 2.71 19.12
N VAL A 43 -6.03 3.74 18.36
CA VAL A 43 -4.92 3.66 17.44
C VAL A 43 -4.03 4.88 17.65
N THR A 44 -2.74 4.67 17.75
CA THR A 44 -1.74 5.73 17.92
C THR A 44 -0.61 5.61 16.91
N LYS A 45 0.01 6.74 16.60
CA LYS A 45 1.18 6.88 15.74
C LYS A 45 2.23 7.71 16.50
N ASN A 46 3.45 7.24 16.54
CA ASN A 46 4.54 7.96 17.17
C ASN A 46 5.76 8.05 16.26
N SER A 47 6.44 9.18 16.23
CA SER A 47 7.71 9.31 15.53
C SER A 47 8.81 8.59 16.29
N PHE A 48 9.64 7.84 15.59
CA PHE A 48 10.80 7.16 16.14
C PHE A 48 11.96 7.17 15.15
N GLY A 49 13.03 7.87 15.49
CA GLY A 49 14.14 8.09 14.57
C GLY A 49 13.69 8.82 13.30
N GLN A 50 13.94 8.24 12.16
CA GLN A 50 13.49 8.75 10.84
C GLN A 50 12.15 8.15 10.37
N GLY A 51 11.50 7.36 11.18
CA GLY A 51 10.26 6.67 10.82
C GLY A 51 9.14 6.86 11.84
N TYR A 52 8.13 6.01 11.75
CA TYR A 52 6.94 6.03 12.60
C TYR A 52 6.63 4.64 13.13
N GLY A 53 6.22 4.57 14.40
CA GLY A 53 5.64 3.38 15.01
C GLY A 53 4.12 3.55 15.11
N TYR A 54 3.38 2.52 14.74
CA TYR A 54 1.91 2.47 14.88
C TYR A 54 1.56 1.44 15.93
N TYR A 55 0.64 1.79 16.81
CA TYR A 55 0.10 0.86 17.78
C TYR A 55 -1.41 0.80 17.64
N ILE A 56 -1.93 -0.40 17.39
CA ILE A 56 -3.34 -0.69 17.22
C ILE A 56 -3.80 -1.47 18.45
N GLY A 57 -4.48 -0.80 19.38
CA GLY A 57 -4.91 -1.33 20.67
C GLY A 57 -6.26 -2.07 20.62
N CYS A 58 -6.76 -2.38 19.44
CA CYS A 58 -8.01 -3.13 19.31
C CYS A 58 -8.05 -3.93 17.99
N TYR A 59 -8.96 -4.88 17.91
CA TYR A 59 -9.18 -5.58 16.65
C TYR A 59 -10.02 -4.70 15.73
N VAL A 60 -9.37 -4.09 14.75
CA VAL A 60 -10.01 -3.24 13.74
C VAL A 60 -10.48 -4.09 12.55
N THR A 61 -11.42 -3.55 11.79
CA THR A 61 -11.87 -4.18 10.55
C THR A 61 -10.75 -4.20 9.50
N LYS A 62 -10.92 -5.05 8.50
CA LYS A 62 -9.97 -5.15 7.38
C LYS A 62 -9.80 -3.82 6.65
N ASP A 63 -10.87 -3.06 6.48
CA ASP A 63 -10.83 -1.78 5.78
C ASP A 63 -10.10 -0.72 6.61
N LYS A 64 -10.35 -0.64 7.91
CA LYS A 64 -9.60 0.26 8.80
C LYS A 64 -8.11 -0.12 8.86
N LEU A 65 -7.77 -1.40 8.94
CA LEU A 65 -6.37 -1.85 8.88
C LEU A 65 -5.70 -1.43 7.56
N LYS A 66 -6.42 -1.54 6.44
CA LYS A 66 -5.94 -1.09 5.13
C LYS A 66 -5.66 0.41 5.09
N GLU A 67 -6.49 1.24 5.71
CA GLU A 67 -6.26 2.69 5.83
C GLU A 67 -4.99 3.00 6.64
N ILE A 68 -4.81 2.35 7.80
CA ILE A 68 -3.62 2.50 8.64
C ILE A 68 -2.35 2.10 7.87
N LEU A 69 -2.40 0.99 7.15
CA LEU A 69 -1.28 0.52 6.33
C LEU A 69 -0.98 1.47 5.17
N LYS A 70 -1.99 2.06 4.53
CA LYS A 70 -1.79 3.08 3.50
C LYS A 70 -1.07 4.32 4.05
N ASP A 71 -1.46 4.79 5.24
CA ASP A 71 -0.77 5.90 5.90
C ASP A 71 0.69 5.54 6.22
N ALA A 72 0.94 4.33 6.74
CA ALA A 72 2.28 3.86 7.04
C ALA A 72 3.18 3.78 5.80
N ILE A 73 2.66 3.28 4.68
CA ILE A 73 3.36 3.20 3.39
C ILE A 73 3.68 4.61 2.87
N ALA A 74 2.72 5.54 2.96
CA ALA A 74 2.92 6.92 2.54
C ALA A 74 4.00 7.62 3.38
N CYS A 75 3.98 7.43 4.71
CA CYS A 75 4.98 7.99 5.62
C CYS A 75 6.38 7.39 5.42
N ALA A 76 6.46 6.14 4.97
CA ALA A 76 7.73 5.48 4.66
C ALA A 76 8.31 5.88 3.29
N HIS A 77 7.61 6.75 2.54
CA HIS A 77 7.98 7.14 1.17
C HIS A 77 8.25 5.93 0.27
N ILE A 78 7.55 4.82 0.51
CA ILE A 78 7.62 3.66 -0.35
C ILE A 78 6.86 4.00 -1.62
N ASP A 79 7.58 4.08 -2.75
CA ASP A 79 6.97 4.28 -4.06
C ASP A 79 5.96 3.16 -4.31
N ASN A 80 4.71 3.53 -4.26
CA ASN A 80 3.64 2.57 -4.46
C ASN A 80 3.38 2.45 -5.96
N TYR A 81 4.12 1.55 -6.64
CA TYR A 81 3.86 1.19 -8.03
C TYR A 81 2.47 0.55 -8.23
N PHE A 82 1.78 0.26 -7.13
CA PHE A 82 0.38 -0.14 -7.12
C PHE A 82 -0.51 1.10 -7.08
N LYS A 83 -0.54 1.87 -8.15
CA LYS A 83 -1.61 2.83 -8.36
C LYS A 83 -2.94 2.07 -8.42
N ASP A 84 -4.02 2.71 -8.03
CA ASP A 84 -5.36 2.12 -7.93
C ASP A 84 -5.84 1.41 -9.22
N ASN A 85 -5.12 1.59 -10.33
CA ASN A 85 -5.44 1.00 -11.64
C ASN A 85 -4.77 -0.35 -11.93
N ILE A 86 -3.79 -0.78 -11.12
CA ILE A 86 -3.12 -2.07 -11.29
C ILE A 86 -3.57 -2.99 -10.16
N MET A 87 -4.63 -3.75 -10.43
CA MET A 87 -5.20 -4.72 -9.51
C MET A 87 -5.12 -6.13 -10.08
N TRP A 88 -5.31 -7.12 -9.19
CA TRP A 88 -5.48 -8.49 -9.63
C TRP A 88 -6.40 -8.57 -10.87
N PRO A 89 -6.05 -9.34 -11.90
CA PRO A 89 -5.01 -10.38 -11.96
C PRO A 89 -3.60 -9.91 -12.38
N VAL A 90 -3.30 -8.62 -12.37
CA VAL A 90 -1.97 -8.10 -12.68
C VAL A 90 -1.17 -7.85 -11.40
N ILE A 91 0.05 -8.35 -11.37
CA ILE A 91 1.00 -8.12 -10.26
C ILE A 91 2.24 -7.44 -10.82
N VAL A 92 2.67 -6.36 -10.16
CA VAL A 92 3.94 -5.69 -10.45
C VAL A 92 4.92 -5.95 -9.31
N ARG A 93 6.15 -6.31 -9.64
CA ARG A 93 7.28 -6.42 -8.72
C ARG A 93 8.45 -5.63 -9.28
N SER A 94 9.12 -4.91 -8.40
CA SER A 94 10.25 -4.06 -8.77
C SER A 94 11.47 -4.39 -7.95
N GLY A 95 12.64 -4.25 -8.55
CA GLY A 95 13.92 -4.44 -7.89
C GLY A 95 15.04 -3.73 -8.64
N ILE A 96 16.22 -3.74 -8.06
CA ILE A 96 17.46 -3.22 -8.65
C ILE A 96 18.37 -4.43 -8.90
N ASN A 97 18.90 -4.54 -10.12
CA ASN A 97 19.83 -5.60 -10.48
C ASN A 97 21.29 -5.24 -10.10
N ASP A 98 22.22 -6.14 -10.34
CA ASP A 98 23.66 -5.96 -10.03
C ASP A 98 24.30 -4.82 -10.81
N LYS A 99 23.67 -4.35 -11.89
CA LYS A 99 24.12 -3.21 -12.69
C LYS A 99 23.49 -1.89 -12.22
N HIS A 100 22.79 -1.89 -11.08
CA HIS A 100 22.03 -0.77 -10.53
C HIS A 100 20.89 -0.28 -11.42
N GLU A 101 20.42 -1.12 -12.37
CA GLU A 101 19.27 -0.82 -13.20
C GLU A 101 17.98 -1.21 -12.46
N LYS A 102 16.95 -0.37 -12.54
CA LYS A 102 15.64 -0.69 -12.02
C LYS A 102 14.89 -1.58 -13.00
N ILE A 103 14.45 -2.72 -12.50
CA ILE A 103 13.72 -3.74 -13.27
C ILE A 103 12.33 -3.93 -12.67
N HIS A 104 11.33 -4.02 -13.52
CA HIS A 104 9.95 -4.25 -13.14
C HIS A 104 9.43 -5.50 -13.84
N TYR A 105 8.90 -6.42 -13.06
CA TYR A 105 8.23 -7.63 -13.54
C TYR A 105 6.73 -7.36 -13.51
N ILE A 106 6.07 -7.44 -14.66
CA ILE A 106 4.62 -7.40 -14.76
C ILE A 106 4.14 -8.80 -15.08
N LEU A 107 3.38 -9.36 -14.17
CA LEU A 107 2.85 -10.72 -14.25
C LEU A 107 1.33 -10.65 -14.41
N HIS A 108 0.80 -11.30 -15.42
CA HIS A 108 -0.64 -11.34 -15.69
C HIS A 108 -1.19 -12.75 -15.47
N TYR A 109 -2.10 -12.88 -14.50
CA TYR A 109 -2.68 -14.15 -14.10
C TYR A 109 -4.13 -14.29 -14.57
N SER A 110 -4.37 -14.19 -15.88
CA SER A 110 -5.68 -14.37 -16.50
C SER A 110 -5.55 -14.95 -17.90
N GLU A 111 -6.62 -15.62 -18.37
CA GLU A 111 -6.79 -16.09 -19.75
C GLU A 111 -7.19 -14.95 -20.71
N ASP A 112 -7.72 -13.85 -20.16
CA ASP A 112 -8.14 -12.70 -20.93
C ASP A 112 -6.96 -11.76 -21.18
N GLU A 113 -6.78 -11.31 -22.42
CA GLU A 113 -5.83 -10.23 -22.72
C GLU A 113 -6.25 -8.93 -22.02
N LYS A 114 -5.29 -8.16 -21.56
CA LYS A 114 -5.53 -6.90 -20.85
C LYS A 114 -4.53 -5.84 -21.28
N GLU A 115 -4.97 -4.60 -21.26
CA GLU A 115 -4.09 -3.44 -21.39
C GLU A 115 -4.06 -2.65 -20.08
N ILE A 116 -2.89 -2.19 -19.71
CA ILE A 116 -2.72 -1.30 -18.56
C ILE A 116 -1.88 -0.09 -18.94
N PRO A 117 -2.13 1.09 -18.37
CA PRO A 117 -1.25 2.24 -18.60
C PRO A 117 0.13 1.99 -18.00
N CYS A 118 1.18 2.33 -18.73
CA CYS A 118 2.55 2.27 -18.23
C CYS A 118 2.71 3.25 -17.06
N PRO A 119 3.08 2.78 -15.86
CA PRO A 119 3.23 3.67 -14.71
C PRO A 119 4.61 4.35 -14.62
N PHE A 120 5.52 3.99 -15.52
CA PHE A 120 6.92 4.42 -15.50
C PHE A 120 7.18 5.51 -16.55
N GLU A 121 8.12 6.42 -16.30
CA GLU A 121 8.41 7.52 -17.22
C GLU A 121 8.89 7.01 -18.59
N MET A 122 9.87 6.10 -18.61
CA MET A 122 10.36 5.45 -19.81
C MET A 122 10.94 4.08 -19.46
N VAL A 123 10.47 3.05 -20.15
CA VAL A 123 10.94 1.68 -19.95
C VAL A 123 11.13 0.95 -21.27
N GLU A 124 11.98 -0.04 -21.24
CA GLU A 124 12.16 -1.00 -22.31
C GLU A 124 11.76 -2.39 -21.84
N ASP A 125 10.91 -3.06 -22.58
CA ASP A 125 10.68 -4.48 -22.36
C ASP A 125 11.89 -5.27 -22.86
N ILE A 126 12.64 -5.87 -21.96
CA ILE A 126 13.88 -6.59 -22.28
C ILE A 126 13.64 -7.90 -23.04
N LEU A 127 12.40 -8.42 -23.05
CA LEU A 127 12.04 -9.62 -23.80
C LEU A 127 11.79 -9.32 -25.28
N THR A 128 11.26 -8.14 -25.58
CA THR A 128 10.87 -7.76 -26.95
C THR A 128 11.71 -6.64 -27.54
N GLY A 129 12.43 -5.88 -26.71
CA GLY A 129 13.15 -4.66 -27.09
C GLY A 129 12.25 -3.44 -27.31
N GLN A 130 10.94 -3.56 -27.07
CA GLN A 130 9.99 -2.46 -27.26
C GLN A 130 10.09 -1.47 -26.12
N CYS A 131 10.07 -0.16 -26.45
CA CYS A 131 10.07 0.90 -25.47
C CYS A 131 8.68 1.46 -25.24
N TYR A 132 8.36 1.79 -23.98
CA TYR A 132 7.10 2.38 -23.55
C TYR A 132 7.35 3.62 -22.71
N LYS A 133 6.49 4.61 -22.88
CA LYS A 133 6.47 5.84 -22.08
C LYS A 133 5.30 5.80 -21.10
N LYS A 134 5.36 6.65 -20.11
CA LYS A 134 4.28 6.82 -19.13
C LYS A 134 2.93 7.04 -19.82
N GLU A 135 1.90 6.42 -19.24
CA GLU A 135 0.51 6.38 -19.74
C GLU A 135 0.35 5.67 -21.08
N GLN A 136 1.40 5.24 -21.76
CA GLN A 136 1.28 4.39 -22.94
C GLN A 136 0.73 3.02 -22.55
N SER A 137 -0.10 2.42 -23.40
CA SER A 137 -0.68 1.10 -23.16
C SER A 137 0.38 0.01 -23.19
N LEU A 138 0.41 -0.81 -22.14
CA LEU A 138 1.19 -2.05 -22.04
C LEU A 138 0.25 -3.22 -22.34
N PRO A 139 0.43 -3.95 -23.47
CA PRO A 139 -0.40 -5.09 -23.81
C PRO A 139 0.02 -6.32 -22.98
N LEU A 140 -0.87 -6.83 -22.17
CA LEU A 140 -0.68 -8.04 -21.40
C LEU A 140 -1.41 -9.19 -22.05
N LYS A 141 -0.66 -10.13 -22.58
CA LYS A 141 -1.22 -11.37 -23.14
C LYS A 141 -1.77 -12.27 -22.04
N ASP A 142 -2.54 -13.25 -22.41
CA ASP A 142 -2.96 -14.34 -21.55
C ASP A 142 -1.74 -14.99 -20.85
N TRP A 143 -1.82 -15.13 -19.53
CA TRP A 143 -0.73 -15.63 -18.66
C TRP A 143 0.64 -14.98 -18.95
N GLY A 144 0.62 -13.73 -19.41
CA GLY A 144 1.77 -13.02 -19.94
C GLY A 144 2.71 -12.48 -18.88
N VAL A 145 3.95 -12.29 -19.28
CA VAL A 145 5.00 -11.65 -18.47
C VAL A 145 5.63 -10.55 -19.32
N MET A 146 5.84 -9.38 -18.71
CA MET A 146 6.71 -8.34 -19.26
C MET A 146 7.82 -8.06 -18.24
N ILE A 147 9.04 -7.85 -18.72
CA ILE A 147 10.18 -7.48 -17.89
C ILE A 147 10.68 -6.13 -18.39
N LEU A 148 10.34 -5.10 -17.64
CA LEU A 148 10.61 -3.72 -18.03
C LEU A 148 11.84 -3.19 -17.31
N ARG A 149 12.76 -2.59 -18.05
CA ARG A 149 13.93 -1.89 -17.52
C ARG A 149 13.71 -0.39 -17.65
N GLU A 150 13.85 0.37 -16.55
CA GLU A 150 13.86 1.83 -16.65
C GLU A 150 15.05 2.30 -17.50
N LYS A 151 14.78 3.21 -18.41
CA LYS A 151 15.83 3.96 -19.11
C LYS A 151 15.97 5.31 -18.41
N GLU A 152 17.21 5.67 -18.09
CA GLU A 152 17.49 7.05 -17.71
C GLU A 152 17.03 7.95 -18.84
N GLY A 153 16.12 8.88 -18.53
CA GLY A 153 15.71 9.87 -19.49
C GLY A 153 16.94 10.65 -19.95
N GLY A 154 17.32 10.44 -21.21
CA GLY A 154 18.41 11.19 -21.81
C GLY A 154 18.13 12.69 -21.60
N LYS A 155 18.97 13.36 -20.85
CA LYS A 155 19.08 14.81 -20.94
C LYS A 155 19.61 15.08 -22.36
N GLU A 156 18.70 15.45 -23.26
CA GLU A 156 19.08 16.22 -24.44
C GLU A 156 19.58 17.61 -24.02
#